data_ad094a127efdb968b262d897576e870d
#
_entry.id   ad094a127efdb968b262d897576e870d
#
_cell.length_a   1.000
_cell.length_b   1.000
_cell.length_c   1.000
_cell.angle_alpha   90.00
_cell.angle_beta   90.00
_cell.angle_gamma   90.00
#
_symmetry.space_group_name_H-M   'P 1'
#
loop_
_entity.id
_entity.type
_entity.pdbx_description
1 polymer ?
#
loop_
_entity_poly.entity_id
_entity_poly.type
_entity_poly.pdbx_seq_one_letter_code
_entity_poly.pdbx_strand_id
1 'polypeptide(L)'
;MKIIELKKLSFRYSGEDKEVLSDIDLAIEEGGFYVICGASGSGKSTLLRQLKTSLQPVGQRSGRILYYGRDLEEVSQYTQSAKIGFVFQNPDTQIVTDRVWHELAFGLESIGMPQDMIRVRVAEMASYFGIQNWFYQSTDTLSGGQKQLLNLASVMVMHPKVLLLDEPVSQLDPIAAADFMATVHKLHAEFGITVIMAEHSLEEVALLICV
;
A
#
# COMPACT_ATOMS: atom_id res chain seq x y z
N MET A 1 5.30 17.60 8.80
CA MET A 1 3.85 17.97 8.71
C MET A 1 3.04 16.69 8.82
N LYS A 2 1.91 16.71 9.56
CA LYS A 2 1.06 15.53 9.69
C LYS A 2 0.35 15.23 8.37
N ILE A 3 0.58 14.04 7.82
CA ILE A 3 -0.07 13.59 6.58
C ILE A 3 -1.37 12.84 6.87
N ILE A 4 -1.40 12.02 7.94
CA ILE A 4 -2.60 11.31 8.42
C ILE A 4 -2.74 11.55 9.91
N GLU A 5 -3.96 11.82 10.37
CA GLU A 5 -4.32 11.86 11.79
C GLU A 5 -5.58 11.03 12.02
N LEU A 6 -5.52 10.15 13.01
CA LEU A 6 -6.68 9.44 13.55
C LEU A 6 -7.08 10.12 14.85
N LYS A 7 -8.36 10.39 15.03
CA LYS A 7 -8.92 11.02 16.24
C LYS A 7 -10.04 10.17 16.76
N LYS A 8 -9.78 9.48 17.87
CA LYS A 8 -10.72 8.57 18.55
C LYS A 8 -11.39 7.59 17.60
N LEU A 9 -10.57 7.01 16.71
CA LEU A 9 -11.08 6.06 15.72
C LEU A 9 -11.47 4.75 16.40
N SER A 10 -12.74 4.40 16.31
CA SER A 10 -13.24 3.08 16.67
C SER A 10 -13.94 2.44 15.47
N PHE A 11 -13.85 1.12 15.36
CA PHE A 11 -14.51 0.37 14.30
C PHE A 11 -14.95 -1.02 14.75
N ARG A 12 -16.16 -1.40 14.33
CA ARG A 12 -16.78 -2.70 14.53
C ARG A 12 -17.35 -3.21 13.21
N TYR A 13 -17.06 -4.47 12.86
CA TYR A 13 -17.67 -5.10 11.68
C TYR A 13 -19.18 -5.27 11.85
N SER A 14 -19.92 -5.23 10.74
CA SER A 14 -21.35 -5.52 10.75
C SER A 14 -21.60 -6.95 11.23
N GLY A 15 -22.49 -7.09 12.22
CA GLY A 15 -22.84 -8.40 12.82
C GLY A 15 -21.93 -8.86 13.95
N GLU A 16 -20.88 -8.11 14.27
CA GLU A 16 -20.00 -8.38 15.40
C GLU A 16 -20.38 -7.47 16.59
N ASP A 17 -20.24 -7.99 17.82
CA ASP A 17 -20.48 -7.20 19.03
C ASP A 17 -19.23 -6.49 19.52
N LYS A 18 -18.04 -6.99 19.15
CA LYS A 18 -16.76 -6.48 19.62
C LYS A 18 -16.17 -5.46 18.65
N GLU A 19 -15.68 -4.34 19.19
CA GLU A 19 -14.85 -3.41 18.44
C GLU A 19 -13.49 -4.04 18.11
N VAL A 20 -13.08 -3.92 16.85
CA VAL A 20 -11.75 -4.34 16.36
C VAL A 20 -10.74 -3.21 16.54
N LEU A 21 -11.20 -1.97 16.38
CA LEU A 21 -10.43 -0.76 16.69
C LEU A 21 -11.18 0.00 17.78
N SER A 22 -10.49 0.46 18.82
CA SER A 22 -11.11 1.15 19.94
C SER A 22 -10.30 2.38 20.32
N ASP A 23 -10.92 3.55 20.21
CA ASP A 23 -10.44 4.86 20.64
C ASP A 23 -8.98 5.19 20.20
N ILE A 24 -8.65 4.92 18.94
CA ILE A 24 -7.29 5.09 18.42
C ILE A 24 -7.03 6.57 18.11
N ASP A 25 -6.04 7.14 18.78
CA ASP A 25 -5.42 8.43 18.46
C ASP A 25 -4.01 8.19 17.89
N LEU A 26 -3.76 8.60 16.65
CA LEU A 26 -2.48 8.42 15.96
C LEU A 26 -2.20 9.59 15.03
N ALA A 27 -0.98 10.07 15.04
CA ALA A 27 -0.50 11.08 14.09
C ALA A 27 0.72 10.54 13.31
N ILE A 28 0.63 10.62 11.99
CA ILE A 28 1.66 10.15 11.06
C ILE A 28 2.24 11.37 10.35
N GLU A 29 3.53 11.57 10.49
CA GLU A 29 4.25 12.66 9.83
C GLU A 29 4.59 12.30 8.38
N GLU A 30 4.54 13.31 7.50
CA GLU A 30 4.94 13.15 6.09
C GLU A 30 6.41 12.72 5.99
N GLY A 31 6.70 11.77 5.09
CA GLY A 31 8.03 11.25 4.88
C GLY A 31 8.52 10.31 6.00
N GLY A 32 7.66 9.88 6.91
CA GLY A 32 8.01 8.90 7.94
C GLY A 32 7.84 7.46 7.47
N PHE A 33 8.52 6.53 8.15
CA PHE A 33 8.38 5.09 7.97
C PHE A 33 7.82 4.48 9.26
N TYR A 34 6.61 3.95 9.21
CA TYR A 34 5.88 3.45 10.38
C TYR A 34 5.54 1.97 10.22
N VAL A 35 5.75 1.21 11.28
CA VAL A 35 5.38 -0.20 11.33
C VAL A 35 4.37 -0.43 12.44
N ILE A 36 3.24 -1.04 12.09
CA ILE A 36 2.18 -1.45 13.00
C ILE A 36 2.36 -2.94 13.28
N CYS A 37 2.84 -3.27 14.47
CA CYS A 37 3.08 -4.66 14.87
C CYS A 37 1.99 -5.18 15.78
N GLY A 38 1.71 -6.48 15.69
CA GLY A 38 0.77 -7.16 16.57
C GLY A 38 0.36 -8.52 16.06
N ALA A 39 -0.19 -9.35 16.93
CA ALA A 39 -0.65 -10.69 16.59
C ALA A 39 -1.68 -10.71 15.46
N SER A 40 -1.83 -11.86 14.79
CA SER A 40 -2.91 -12.04 13.81
C SER A 40 -4.27 -11.77 14.44
N GLY A 41 -5.16 -11.10 13.70
CA GLY A 41 -6.48 -10.70 14.21
C GLY A 41 -6.51 -9.49 15.15
N SER A 42 -5.37 -8.81 15.40
CA SER A 42 -5.33 -7.60 16.26
C SER A 42 -5.91 -6.34 15.62
N GLY A 43 -6.35 -6.39 14.36
CA GLY A 43 -6.95 -5.24 13.67
C GLY A 43 -6.01 -4.44 12.76
N LYS A 44 -4.75 -4.85 12.55
CA LYS A 44 -3.76 -4.14 11.71
C LYS A 44 -4.27 -3.85 10.30
N SER A 45 -4.70 -4.90 9.58
CA SER A 45 -5.25 -4.77 8.22
C SER A 45 -6.52 -3.93 8.20
N THR A 46 -7.36 -4.04 9.25
CA THR A 46 -8.55 -3.20 9.40
C THR A 46 -8.15 -1.74 9.53
N LEU A 47 -7.14 -1.42 10.34
CA LEU A 47 -6.65 -0.06 10.52
C LEU A 47 -6.09 0.50 9.20
N LEU A 48 -5.24 -0.25 8.48
CA LEU A 48 -4.72 0.18 7.19
C LEU A 48 -5.85 0.45 6.18
N ARG A 49 -6.86 -0.42 6.10
CA ARG A 49 -7.99 -0.25 5.19
C ARG A 49 -8.85 0.97 5.53
N GLN A 50 -8.93 1.37 6.80
CA GLN A 50 -9.62 2.61 7.19
C GLN A 50 -8.97 3.86 6.57
N LEU A 51 -7.68 3.82 6.24
CA LEU A 51 -6.92 4.95 5.68
C LEU A 51 -7.20 5.21 4.18
N LYS A 52 -8.03 4.38 3.53
CA LYS A 52 -8.43 4.56 2.12
C LYS A 52 -9.92 4.22 1.97
N THR A 53 -10.76 5.21 1.69
CA THR A 53 -12.23 5.05 1.73
C THR A 53 -12.76 3.94 0.83
N SER A 54 -12.13 3.69 -0.34
CA SER A 54 -12.51 2.61 -1.25
C SER A 54 -12.23 1.19 -0.72
N LEU A 55 -11.44 1.06 0.34
CA LEU A 55 -11.08 -0.22 0.97
C LEU A 55 -11.70 -0.40 2.36
N GLN A 56 -12.41 0.60 2.85
CA GLN A 56 -13.03 0.52 4.18
C GLN A 56 -14.03 -0.64 4.25
N PRO A 57 -13.89 -1.53 5.24
CA PRO A 57 -14.81 -2.63 5.41
C PRO A 57 -16.18 -2.12 5.89
N VAL A 58 -17.22 -2.92 5.62
CA VAL A 58 -18.58 -2.62 6.04
C VAL A 58 -18.72 -2.80 7.55
N GLY A 59 -19.16 -1.76 8.25
CA GLY A 59 -19.31 -1.77 9.71
C GLY A 59 -19.72 -0.42 10.28
N GLN A 60 -19.63 -0.33 11.61
CA GLN A 60 -19.88 0.90 12.33
C GLN A 60 -18.55 1.54 12.70
N ARG A 61 -18.35 2.78 12.27
CA ARG A 61 -17.18 3.58 12.58
C ARG A 61 -17.57 4.82 13.37
N SER A 62 -16.74 5.19 14.33
CA SER A 62 -16.77 6.47 15.01
C SER A 62 -15.38 7.11 15.01
N GLY A 63 -15.29 8.37 15.38
CA GLY A 63 -14.06 9.15 15.29
C GLY A 63 -13.84 9.73 13.91
N ARG A 64 -12.62 10.25 13.64
CA ARG A 64 -12.28 10.94 12.39
C ARG A 64 -10.93 10.50 11.86
N ILE A 65 -10.81 10.46 10.55
CA ILE A 65 -9.55 10.23 9.83
C ILE A 65 -9.29 11.49 9.00
N LEU A 66 -8.15 12.11 9.21
CA LEU A 66 -7.76 13.33 8.49
C LEU A 66 -6.57 13.03 7.58
N TYR A 67 -6.64 13.52 6.34
CA TYR A 67 -5.55 13.55 5.38
C TYR A 67 -5.17 15.01 5.11
N TYR A 68 -3.95 15.41 5.47
CA TYR A 68 -3.51 16.81 5.48
C TYR A 68 -4.49 17.76 6.18
N GLY A 69 -5.02 17.32 7.34
CA GLY A 69 -5.95 18.10 8.16
C GLY A 69 -7.41 18.17 7.64
N ARG A 70 -7.70 17.63 6.45
CA ARG A 70 -9.07 17.52 5.89
C ARG A 70 -9.64 16.14 6.19
N ASP A 71 -10.93 16.04 6.42
CA ASP A 71 -11.59 14.76 6.61
C ASP A 71 -11.40 13.87 5.37
N LEU A 72 -10.99 12.61 5.58
CA LEU A 72 -10.67 11.68 4.48
C LEU A 72 -11.88 11.45 3.57
N GLU A 73 -13.11 11.52 4.11
CA GLU A 73 -14.33 11.38 3.32
C GLU A 73 -14.58 12.56 2.38
N GLU A 74 -14.05 13.74 2.72
CA GLU A 74 -14.12 14.93 1.87
C GLU A 74 -13.03 14.97 0.80
N VAL A 75 -12.01 14.09 0.89
CA VAL A 75 -10.97 13.98 -0.12
C VAL A 75 -11.50 13.20 -1.31
N SER A 76 -11.40 13.77 -2.51
CA SER A 76 -11.93 13.15 -3.73
C SER A 76 -11.35 11.75 -3.95
N GLN A 77 -12.14 10.83 -4.51
CA GLN A 77 -11.70 9.47 -4.87
C GLN A 77 -10.50 9.49 -5.80
N TYR A 78 -10.46 10.44 -6.74
CA TYR A 78 -9.31 10.66 -7.61
C TYR A 78 -8.03 10.91 -6.80
N THR A 79 -8.08 11.84 -5.84
CA THR A 79 -6.93 12.16 -5.00
C THR A 79 -6.51 10.98 -4.14
N GLN A 80 -7.46 10.27 -3.52
CA GLN A 80 -7.15 9.08 -2.72
C GLN A 80 -6.53 7.98 -3.57
N SER A 81 -7.06 7.72 -4.78
CA SER A 81 -6.52 6.70 -5.69
C SER A 81 -5.10 7.04 -6.13
N ALA A 82 -4.83 8.31 -6.45
CA ALA A 82 -3.52 8.76 -6.93
C ALA A 82 -2.49 8.94 -5.80
N LYS A 83 -2.91 9.28 -4.57
CA LYS A 83 -1.99 9.71 -3.50
C LYS A 83 -1.87 8.76 -2.32
N ILE A 84 -2.79 7.81 -2.18
CA ILE A 84 -2.73 6.77 -1.14
C ILE A 84 -2.66 5.41 -1.84
N GLY A 85 -1.45 4.89 -1.99
CA GLY A 85 -1.19 3.56 -2.54
C GLY A 85 -1.47 2.47 -1.51
N PHE A 86 -1.91 1.30 -1.95
CA PHE A 86 -2.13 0.15 -1.09
C PHE A 86 -1.58 -1.11 -1.76
N VAL A 87 -0.79 -1.90 -1.03
CA VAL A 87 -0.29 -3.21 -1.45
C VAL A 87 -0.85 -4.25 -0.49
N PHE A 88 -1.57 -5.23 -1.04
CA PHE A 88 -2.21 -6.29 -0.28
C PHE A 88 -1.23 -7.40 0.11
N GLN A 89 -1.60 -8.15 1.14
CA GLN A 89 -0.90 -9.32 1.62
C GLN A 89 -0.79 -10.43 0.55
N ASN A 90 -1.89 -10.68 -0.17
CA ASN A 90 -1.92 -11.67 -1.26
C ASN A 90 -1.80 -10.96 -2.60
N PRO A 91 -0.67 -11.14 -3.34
CA PRO A 91 -0.46 -10.48 -4.61
C PRO A 91 -1.48 -10.87 -5.68
N ASP A 92 -1.98 -12.09 -5.68
CA ASP A 92 -2.94 -12.56 -6.68
C ASP A 92 -4.30 -11.86 -6.58
N THR A 93 -4.64 -11.30 -5.42
CA THR A 93 -5.91 -10.57 -5.24
C THR A 93 -5.85 -9.13 -5.74
N GLN A 94 -4.66 -8.62 -6.03
CA GLN A 94 -4.46 -7.25 -6.49
C GLN A 94 -4.29 -7.16 -8.00
N ILE A 95 -3.64 -8.15 -8.63
CA ILE A 95 -3.43 -8.19 -10.07
C ILE A 95 -4.77 -8.39 -10.79
N VAL A 96 -5.10 -7.49 -11.71
CA VAL A 96 -6.38 -7.52 -12.44
C VAL A 96 -6.22 -7.71 -13.94
N THR A 97 -5.00 -7.57 -14.48
CA THR A 97 -4.73 -7.72 -15.92
C THR A 97 -3.90 -8.97 -16.22
N ASP A 98 -3.92 -9.41 -17.47
CA ASP A 98 -3.22 -10.62 -17.93
C ASP A 98 -1.75 -10.35 -18.36
N ARG A 99 -1.34 -9.08 -18.43
CA ARG A 99 -0.02 -8.65 -18.89
C ARG A 99 0.64 -7.68 -17.92
N VAL A 100 1.93 -7.88 -17.69
CA VAL A 100 2.74 -7.04 -16.79
C VAL A 100 2.69 -5.55 -17.16
N TRP A 101 2.89 -5.21 -18.44
CA TRP A 101 2.85 -3.81 -18.89
C TRP A 101 1.47 -3.16 -18.67
N HIS A 102 0.41 -3.95 -18.84
CA HIS A 102 -0.95 -3.46 -18.66
C HIS A 102 -1.28 -3.26 -17.19
N GLU A 103 -0.80 -4.16 -16.31
CA GLU A 103 -0.93 -4.00 -14.86
C GLU A 103 -0.26 -2.70 -14.37
N LEU A 104 0.92 -2.37 -14.91
CA LEU A 104 1.58 -1.08 -14.61
C LEU A 104 0.77 0.13 -15.13
N ALA A 105 0.10 0.01 -16.26
CA ALA A 105 -0.68 1.10 -16.87
C ALA A 105 -2.06 1.27 -16.24
N PHE A 106 -2.66 0.20 -15.73
CA PHE A 106 -4.06 0.11 -15.36
C PHE A 106 -4.52 1.23 -14.40
N GLY A 107 -3.75 1.52 -13.36
CA GLY A 107 -4.06 2.59 -12.40
C GLY A 107 -4.10 3.97 -13.06
N LEU A 108 -3.15 4.26 -13.96
CA LEU A 108 -3.07 5.53 -14.68
C LEU A 108 -4.21 5.68 -15.69
N GLU A 109 -4.59 4.59 -16.38
CA GLU A 109 -5.74 4.55 -17.29
C GLU A 109 -7.03 4.79 -16.54
N SER A 110 -7.20 4.17 -15.38
CA SER A 110 -8.39 4.28 -14.54
C SER A 110 -8.65 5.72 -14.05
N ILE A 111 -7.61 6.54 -13.92
CA ILE A 111 -7.75 7.96 -13.58
C ILE A 111 -7.81 8.88 -14.81
N GLY A 112 -7.82 8.31 -16.02
CA GLY A 112 -7.93 9.09 -17.28
C GLY A 112 -6.67 9.84 -17.66
N MET A 113 -5.48 9.33 -17.30
CA MET A 113 -4.22 9.97 -17.70
C MET A 113 -4.00 9.86 -19.22
N PRO A 114 -3.45 10.90 -19.90
CA PRO A 114 -3.09 10.84 -21.32
C PRO A 114 -2.11 9.70 -21.63
N GLN A 115 -2.29 9.03 -22.77
CA GLN A 115 -1.53 7.85 -23.17
C GLN A 115 -0.01 8.08 -23.29
N ASP A 116 0.40 9.25 -23.75
CA ASP A 116 1.81 9.64 -23.82
C ASP A 116 2.46 9.70 -22.44
N MET A 117 1.76 10.25 -21.45
CA MET A 117 2.22 10.29 -20.06
C MET A 117 2.23 8.90 -19.40
N ILE A 118 1.23 8.04 -19.71
CA ILE A 118 1.20 6.66 -19.22
C ILE A 118 2.45 5.92 -19.71
N ARG A 119 2.76 6.01 -21.00
CA ARG A 119 3.94 5.34 -21.59
C ARG A 119 5.25 5.75 -20.92
N VAL A 120 5.42 7.04 -20.65
CA VAL A 120 6.63 7.56 -19.97
C VAL A 120 6.71 6.99 -18.55
N ARG A 121 5.66 7.13 -17.74
CA ARG A 121 5.66 6.67 -16.34
C ARG A 121 5.82 5.17 -16.20
N VAL A 122 5.15 4.41 -17.07
CA VAL A 122 5.29 2.94 -17.09
C VAL A 122 6.72 2.53 -17.45
N ALA A 123 7.33 3.18 -18.46
CA ALA A 123 8.70 2.89 -18.82
C ALA A 123 9.71 3.25 -17.72
N GLU A 124 9.53 4.39 -17.06
CA GLU A 124 10.35 4.81 -15.92
C GLU A 124 10.27 3.81 -14.76
N MET A 125 9.05 3.42 -14.36
CA MET A 125 8.86 2.47 -13.28
C MET A 125 9.32 1.06 -13.66
N ALA A 126 9.07 0.61 -14.88
CA ALA A 126 9.59 -0.67 -15.36
C ALA A 126 11.13 -0.72 -15.33
N SER A 127 11.78 0.39 -15.65
CA SER A 127 13.23 0.52 -15.53
C SER A 127 13.70 0.54 -14.08
N TYR A 128 13.04 1.30 -13.23
CA TYR A 128 13.40 1.44 -11.82
C TYR A 128 13.31 0.11 -11.06
N PHE A 129 12.25 -0.67 -11.32
CA PHE A 129 12.00 -1.97 -10.68
C PHE A 129 12.69 -3.14 -11.38
N GLY A 130 13.41 -2.92 -12.49
CA GLY A 130 14.07 -4.00 -13.23
C GLY A 130 13.12 -4.97 -13.94
N ILE A 131 11.92 -4.49 -14.32
CA ILE A 131 10.83 -5.30 -14.89
C ILE A 131 11.00 -5.53 -16.39
N GLN A 132 11.98 -4.90 -17.06
CA GLN A 132 12.11 -4.86 -18.53
C GLN A 132 12.15 -6.26 -19.16
N ASN A 133 12.80 -7.24 -18.50
CA ASN A 133 12.98 -8.60 -19.05
C ASN A 133 11.70 -9.42 -19.09
N TRP A 134 10.69 -9.05 -18.29
CA TRP A 134 9.41 -9.74 -18.20
C TRP A 134 8.21 -8.80 -18.43
N PHE A 135 8.48 -7.60 -18.96
CA PHE A 135 7.49 -6.55 -19.24
C PHE A 135 6.30 -7.01 -20.10
N TYR A 136 6.53 -7.88 -21.07
CA TYR A 136 5.50 -8.42 -21.97
C TYR A 136 4.97 -9.79 -21.57
N GLN A 137 5.45 -10.35 -20.44
CA GLN A 137 4.99 -11.66 -19.98
C GLN A 137 3.55 -11.61 -19.43
N SER A 138 2.92 -12.79 -19.37
CA SER A 138 1.67 -12.98 -18.66
C SER A 138 1.91 -12.88 -17.15
N THR A 139 0.99 -12.23 -16.45
CA THR A 139 1.03 -12.11 -14.98
C THR A 139 0.93 -13.48 -14.29
N ASP A 140 0.26 -14.45 -14.90
CA ASP A 140 0.12 -15.81 -14.39
C ASP A 140 1.44 -16.59 -14.35
N THR A 141 2.44 -16.20 -15.17
CA THR A 141 3.73 -16.89 -15.24
C THR A 141 4.74 -16.39 -14.21
N LEU A 142 4.40 -15.34 -13.47
CA LEU A 142 5.28 -14.72 -12.49
C LEU A 142 5.37 -15.53 -11.19
N SER A 143 6.56 -15.54 -10.58
CA SER A 143 6.73 -16.03 -9.21
C SER A 143 6.00 -15.12 -8.19
N GLY A 144 5.78 -15.61 -6.97
CA GLY A 144 5.15 -14.82 -5.90
C GLY A 144 5.87 -13.51 -5.62
N GLY A 145 7.21 -13.55 -5.56
CA GLY A 145 8.03 -12.33 -5.38
C GLY A 145 7.92 -11.36 -6.57
N GLN A 146 7.89 -11.86 -7.80
CA GLN A 146 7.68 -11.02 -8.98
C GLN A 146 6.29 -10.38 -8.99
N LYS A 147 5.23 -11.12 -8.60
CA LYS A 147 3.88 -10.59 -8.47
C LYS A 147 3.80 -9.49 -7.43
N GLN A 148 4.44 -9.70 -6.26
CA GLN A 148 4.46 -8.69 -5.21
C GLN A 148 5.24 -7.43 -5.63
N LEU A 149 6.37 -7.61 -6.33
CA LEU A 149 7.12 -6.50 -6.91
C LEU A 149 6.33 -5.75 -7.98
N LEU A 150 5.56 -6.47 -8.82
CA LEU A 150 4.67 -5.87 -9.81
C LEU A 150 3.57 -5.03 -9.13
N ASN A 151 2.94 -5.55 -8.06
CA ASN A 151 1.95 -4.81 -7.28
C ASN A 151 2.52 -3.52 -6.69
N LEU A 152 3.73 -3.59 -6.13
CA LEU A 152 4.41 -2.39 -5.64
C LEU A 152 4.68 -1.39 -6.77
N ALA A 153 5.18 -1.86 -7.92
CA ALA A 153 5.46 -1.02 -9.07
C ALA A 153 4.18 -0.37 -9.66
N SER A 154 3.07 -1.12 -9.75
CA SER A 154 1.77 -0.62 -10.24
C SER A 154 1.16 0.45 -9.33
N VAL A 155 1.46 0.39 -8.04
CA VAL A 155 1.11 1.44 -7.08
C VAL A 155 2.04 2.65 -7.23
N MET A 156 3.35 2.41 -7.37
CA MET A 156 4.35 3.48 -7.42
C MET A 156 4.29 4.31 -8.71
N VAL A 157 3.79 3.75 -9.81
CA VAL A 157 3.56 4.48 -11.07
C VAL A 157 2.62 5.69 -10.91
N MET A 158 1.74 5.64 -9.88
CA MET A 158 0.83 6.73 -9.51
C MET A 158 1.52 7.89 -8.77
N HIS A 159 2.77 7.74 -8.35
CA HIS A 159 3.53 8.65 -7.49
C HIS A 159 2.74 9.01 -6.21
N PRO A 160 2.43 8.00 -5.37
CA PRO A 160 1.69 8.21 -4.14
C PRO A 160 2.50 9.04 -3.13
N LYS A 161 1.79 9.68 -2.20
CA LYS A 161 2.37 10.35 -1.03
C LYS A 161 2.41 9.43 0.19
N VAL A 162 1.48 8.48 0.24
CA VAL A 162 1.39 7.45 1.29
C VAL A 162 1.36 6.09 0.63
N LEU A 163 2.19 5.18 1.11
CA LEU A 163 2.22 3.78 0.75
C LEU A 163 1.80 2.93 1.94
N LEU A 164 0.67 2.26 1.81
CA LEU A 164 0.12 1.34 2.79
C LEU A 164 0.49 -0.09 2.38
N LEU A 165 1.13 -0.86 3.27
CA LEU A 165 1.60 -2.21 3.03
C LEU A 165 0.98 -3.15 4.07
N ASP A 166 0.10 -4.07 3.64
CA ASP A 166 -0.59 -5.01 4.52
C ASP A 166 0.13 -6.36 4.47
N GLU A 167 1.02 -6.62 5.42
CA GLU A 167 1.84 -7.84 5.56
C GLU A 167 2.50 -8.25 4.23
N PRO A 168 3.23 -7.34 3.55
CA PRO A 168 3.61 -7.49 2.15
C PRO A 168 4.58 -8.63 1.87
N VAL A 169 5.27 -9.14 2.89
CA VAL A 169 6.30 -10.19 2.74
C VAL A 169 5.86 -11.55 3.30
N SER A 170 4.68 -11.65 3.90
CA SER A 170 4.19 -12.85 4.60
C SER A 170 4.09 -14.11 3.72
N GLN A 171 3.99 -13.96 2.41
CA GLN A 171 3.89 -15.08 1.44
C GLN A 171 5.16 -15.28 0.61
N LEU A 172 6.24 -14.55 0.92
CA LEU A 172 7.50 -14.60 0.21
C LEU A 172 8.50 -15.49 0.90
N ASP A 173 9.39 -16.10 0.11
CA ASP A 173 10.58 -16.72 0.67
C ASP A 173 11.53 -15.66 1.27
N PRO A 174 12.46 -16.03 2.17
CA PRO A 174 13.30 -15.04 2.86
C PRO A 174 14.13 -14.14 1.95
N ILE A 175 14.56 -14.63 0.78
CA ILE A 175 15.36 -13.85 -0.17
C ILE A 175 14.47 -12.82 -0.85
N ALA A 176 13.33 -13.25 -1.38
CA ALA A 176 12.36 -12.35 -2.02
C ALA A 176 11.81 -11.31 -1.02
N ALA A 177 11.61 -11.69 0.25
CA ALA A 177 11.20 -10.78 1.31
C ALA A 177 12.25 -9.69 1.57
N ALA A 178 13.52 -10.06 1.68
CA ALA A 178 14.62 -9.12 1.87
C ALA A 178 14.75 -8.15 0.68
N ASP A 179 14.70 -8.66 -0.55
CA ASP A 179 14.77 -7.85 -1.77
C ASP A 179 13.58 -6.87 -1.88
N PHE A 180 12.38 -7.34 -1.52
CA PHE A 180 11.18 -6.49 -1.48
C PHE A 180 11.34 -5.35 -0.47
N MET A 181 11.77 -5.66 0.76
CA MET A 181 11.96 -4.66 1.81
C MET A 181 13.06 -3.66 1.45
N ALA A 182 14.19 -4.13 0.88
CA ALA A 182 15.25 -3.25 0.38
C ALA A 182 14.70 -2.28 -0.68
N THR A 183 13.81 -2.76 -1.56
CA THR A 183 13.14 -1.93 -2.56
C THR A 183 12.22 -0.89 -1.91
N VAL A 184 11.42 -1.27 -0.89
CA VAL A 184 10.55 -0.33 -0.16
C VAL A 184 11.38 0.75 0.56
N HIS A 185 12.49 0.36 1.21
CA HIS A 185 13.40 1.32 1.85
C HIS A 185 14.03 2.29 0.84
N LYS A 186 14.46 1.78 -0.31
CA LYS A 186 15.00 2.61 -1.39
C LYS A 186 13.96 3.61 -1.90
N LEU A 187 12.72 3.17 -2.13
CA LEU A 187 11.61 4.05 -2.52
C LEU A 187 11.35 5.14 -1.48
N HIS A 188 11.31 4.77 -0.20
CA HIS A 188 11.13 5.73 0.89
C HIS A 188 12.26 6.79 0.90
N ALA A 189 13.51 6.36 0.80
CA ALA A 189 14.68 7.26 0.84
C ALA A 189 14.76 8.18 -0.39
N GLU A 190 14.48 7.68 -1.60
CA GLU A 190 14.64 8.43 -2.84
C GLU A 190 13.44 9.34 -3.15
N PHE A 191 12.21 8.88 -2.88
CA PHE A 191 10.99 9.63 -3.19
C PHE A 191 10.38 10.38 -2.00
N GLY A 192 10.90 10.17 -0.78
CA GLY A 192 10.37 10.78 0.43
C GLY A 192 8.90 10.40 0.73
N ILE A 193 8.47 9.23 0.27
CA ILE A 193 7.09 8.75 0.50
C ILE A 193 6.89 8.36 1.96
N THR A 194 5.69 8.59 2.48
CA THR A 194 5.31 8.09 3.81
C THR A 194 4.94 6.62 3.69
N VAL A 195 5.59 5.75 4.45
CA VAL A 195 5.30 4.31 4.48
C VAL A 195 4.60 3.96 5.78
N ILE A 196 3.49 3.20 5.68
CA ILE A 196 2.78 2.62 6.82
C ILE A 196 2.60 1.13 6.53
N MET A 197 3.29 0.29 7.28
CA MET A 197 3.32 -1.15 7.06
C MET A 197 2.73 -1.89 8.27
N ALA A 198 1.89 -2.89 8.03
CA ALA A 198 1.46 -3.84 9.03
C ALA A 198 2.32 -5.10 8.97
N GLU A 199 2.79 -5.58 10.13
CA GLU A 199 3.57 -6.81 10.24
C GLU A 199 3.24 -7.59 11.52
N HIS A 200 3.57 -8.90 11.53
CA HIS A 200 3.27 -9.77 12.66
C HIS A 200 4.21 -9.55 13.84
N SER A 201 5.49 -9.35 13.60
CA SER A 201 6.49 -9.19 14.66
C SER A 201 7.52 -8.10 14.34
N LEU A 202 8.05 -7.47 15.40
CA LEU A 202 9.15 -6.52 15.28
C LEU A 202 10.47 -7.21 14.90
N GLU A 203 10.65 -8.51 15.23
CA GLU A 203 11.87 -9.26 14.93
C GLU A 203 12.01 -9.46 13.42
N GLU A 204 10.92 -9.79 12.71
CA GLU A 204 10.90 -9.89 11.24
C GLU A 204 11.24 -8.55 10.61
N VAL A 205 10.67 -7.46 11.13
CA VAL A 205 10.94 -6.10 10.64
C VAL A 205 12.37 -5.66 10.96
N ALA A 206 12.86 -5.92 12.17
CA ALA A 206 14.22 -5.53 12.59
C ALA A 206 15.31 -6.25 11.77
N LEU A 207 15.12 -7.52 11.43
CA LEU A 207 16.01 -8.26 10.53
C LEU A 207 16.03 -7.69 9.11
N LEU A 208 14.94 -7.06 8.67
CA LEU A 208 14.79 -6.49 7.34
C LEU A 208 15.18 -4.99 7.28
N ILE A 209 15.23 -4.30 8.42
CA ILE A 209 15.61 -2.88 8.53
C ILE A 209 17.12 -2.69 8.82
N CYS A 210 17.81 -3.71 9.34
CA CYS A 210 19.23 -3.65 9.71
C CYS A 210 20.20 -4.04 8.57
N VAL A 211 19.84 -3.79 7.31
CA VAL A 211 20.74 -3.98 6.17
C VAL A 211 21.14 -2.63 5.57
#